data_302badd7842f25c2213daec2803d2b1c
#
_entry.id   302badd7842f25c2213daec2803d2b1c
#
_cell.length_a   1.000
_cell.length_b   1.000
_cell.length_c   1.000
_cell.angle_alpha   90.00
_cell.angle_beta   90.00
_cell.angle_gamma   90.00
#
_symmetry.space_group_name_H-M   'P 1'
#
loop_
_entity.id
_entity.type
_entity.pdbx_description
1 polymer ?
#
loop_
_entity_poly.entity_id
_entity_poly.type
_entity_poly.pdbx_seq_one_letter_code
_entity_poly.pdbx_strand_id
1 'polypeptide(L)'
;RLSLPFTLSCTMPTKTAAANKSEKSPKSEKSAATNGASFSKETYLRWFKEMVLMRRFEEKTGQLYTMQKFGGFCHLYIGQEAILAGMITAIRTSDRIITGYRDHCHPLVLGVPAKNVMAELFGKITGTSKGKGGSMHYFDKQRNLFGGHGIVGGQIGLGAGIAFADKYRGEDHVTLCMMGDGAARQGILHETFNMAMTWKLPVIFIIENNNYAMGTSVERTSNVHDLSTLGESYDMPGKSVNGMKCEDVHEAIAMACEHIRAGNGPYLLDIKTYRYKGHSMSDPQKYRTKEEVEGYKKQDPIEEVRTTILAKKWATEADLEMIDDEVKKEVEAAVKFAQDSPMATEEELYMDVYTQKDYPFEKD
;
A
#
# COMPACT_ATOMS: atom_id res chain seq x y z
N ARG A 1 -47.75 -10.83 41.62
CA ARG A 1 -48.39 -9.64 40.97
C ARG A 1 -47.99 -8.40 41.74
N LEU A 2 -47.11 -7.60 41.25
CA LEU A 2 -46.92 -6.18 41.63
C LEU A 2 -46.52 -5.45 40.34
N SER A 3 -47.50 -4.72 39.84
CA SER A 3 -47.38 -3.79 38.73
C SER A 3 -46.97 -2.43 39.27
N LEU A 4 -45.92 -1.83 38.74
CA LEU A 4 -45.57 -0.42 38.89
C LEU A 4 -45.55 0.24 37.52
N PRO A 5 -46.24 1.35 37.30
CA PRO A 5 -46.20 2.09 36.06
C PRO A 5 -45.06 3.14 36.14
N PHE A 6 -44.13 3.06 35.20
CA PHE A 6 -43.17 4.13 34.94
C PHE A 6 -43.70 5.02 33.81
N THR A 7 -44.17 6.18 34.11
CA THR A 7 -44.43 7.28 33.17
C THR A 7 -43.23 8.24 33.23
N LEU A 8 -42.40 8.26 32.21
CA LEU A 8 -41.39 9.29 31.98
C LEU A 8 -42.00 10.38 31.09
N SER A 9 -42.32 11.54 31.70
CA SER A 9 -42.65 12.77 31.00
C SER A 9 -41.36 13.46 30.55
N CYS A 10 -41.13 13.52 29.23
CA CYS A 10 -40.04 14.28 28.64
C CYS A 10 -40.57 15.63 28.16
N THR A 11 -40.38 16.68 28.95
CA THR A 11 -40.65 18.07 28.55
C THR A 11 -39.38 18.65 27.92
N MET A 12 -39.44 18.95 26.63
CA MET A 12 -38.39 19.74 25.96
C MET A 12 -38.57 21.22 26.20
N PRO A 13 -37.52 22.00 26.49
CA PRO A 13 -37.61 23.45 26.55
C PRO A 13 -37.53 24.02 25.12
N THR A 14 -38.54 24.78 24.75
CA THR A 14 -38.56 25.66 23.56
C THR A 14 -37.59 26.82 23.79
N LYS A 15 -36.54 26.95 22.96
CA LYS A 15 -35.74 28.18 22.87
C LYS A 15 -36.17 29.02 21.68
N THR A 16 -36.53 30.26 22.01
CA THR A 16 -36.83 31.37 21.11
C THR A 16 -35.66 31.71 20.17
N ALA A 17 -36.01 32.00 18.93
CA ALA A 17 -35.11 32.45 17.89
C ALA A 17 -34.50 33.81 18.24
N ALA A 18 -33.18 33.89 18.23
CA ALA A 18 -32.42 35.13 18.13
C ALA A 18 -31.68 35.12 16.78
N ALA A 19 -31.96 36.15 15.98
CA ALA A 19 -31.31 36.42 14.71
C ALA A 19 -29.80 36.60 14.92
N ASN A 20 -28.98 35.88 14.15
CA ASN A 20 -27.58 36.12 14.20
C ASN A 20 -26.98 36.31 12.79
N LYS A 21 -26.08 37.26 12.76
CA LYS A 21 -25.41 37.84 11.62
C LYS A 21 -24.63 36.81 10.81
N SER A 22 -24.67 36.94 9.49
CA SER A 22 -23.83 36.26 8.53
C SER A 22 -22.33 36.51 8.81
N GLU A 23 -21.62 35.51 9.31
CA GLU A 23 -20.17 35.47 9.24
C GLU A 23 -19.74 34.80 7.94
N LYS A 24 -18.90 35.54 7.22
CA LYS A 24 -18.32 35.13 5.97
C LYS A 24 -17.43 33.92 6.18
N SER A 25 -17.69 32.84 5.43
CA SER A 25 -16.77 31.70 5.29
C SER A 25 -15.35 32.17 4.94
N PRO A 26 -14.30 31.60 5.52
CA PRO A 26 -12.94 31.89 5.13
C PRO A 26 -12.69 31.40 3.69
N LYS A 27 -12.16 32.31 2.87
CA LYS A 27 -11.72 32.02 1.53
C LYS A 27 -10.66 30.92 1.60
N SER A 28 -10.79 29.89 0.74
CA SER A 28 -9.76 28.90 0.48
C SER A 28 -8.43 29.63 0.21
N GLU A 29 -7.46 29.49 1.10
CA GLU A 29 -6.09 29.86 0.82
C GLU A 29 -5.59 28.99 -0.32
N LYS A 30 -5.21 29.64 -1.41
CA LYS A 30 -4.47 29.00 -2.49
C LYS A 30 -3.21 28.39 -1.87
N SER A 31 -3.07 27.08 -2.01
CA SER A 31 -1.86 26.34 -1.69
C SER A 31 -0.67 27.12 -2.24
N ALA A 32 0.20 27.56 -1.33
CA ALA A 32 1.51 28.09 -1.69
C ALA A 32 2.24 26.96 -2.44
N ALA A 33 2.68 27.26 -3.66
CA ALA A 33 3.56 26.37 -4.40
C ALA A 33 4.79 26.13 -3.52
N THR A 34 4.92 24.94 -2.96
CA THR A 34 6.14 24.48 -2.33
C THR A 34 7.22 24.54 -3.41
N ASN A 35 8.30 25.26 -3.14
CA ASN A 35 9.52 25.18 -3.95
C ASN A 35 9.92 23.72 -3.98
N GLY A 36 9.64 23.02 -5.11
CA GLY A 36 9.84 21.59 -5.25
C GLY A 36 11.27 21.22 -4.88
N ALA A 37 11.44 20.29 -3.99
CA ALA A 37 12.75 19.73 -3.65
C ALA A 37 13.37 19.21 -4.95
N SER A 38 14.57 19.68 -5.28
CA SER A 38 15.28 19.18 -6.44
C SER A 38 15.91 17.85 -6.10
N PHE A 39 15.28 16.75 -6.54
CA PHE A 39 15.83 15.41 -6.36
C PHE A 39 17.08 15.21 -7.20
N SER A 40 18.01 14.39 -6.67
CA SER A 40 19.30 14.12 -7.33
C SER A 40 19.15 13.19 -8.54
N LYS A 41 20.19 13.16 -9.38
CA LYS A 41 20.33 12.20 -10.49
C LYS A 41 20.20 10.75 -9.99
N GLU A 42 20.85 10.45 -8.86
CA GLU A 42 20.87 9.11 -8.26
C GLU A 42 19.48 8.67 -7.85
N THR A 43 18.68 9.58 -7.29
CA THR A 43 17.29 9.32 -6.90
C THR A 43 16.42 8.96 -8.11
N TYR A 44 16.52 9.73 -9.19
CA TYR A 44 15.76 9.47 -10.42
C TYR A 44 16.17 8.16 -11.10
N LEU A 45 17.48 7.87 -11.16
CA LEU A 45 17.96 6.59 -11.69
C LEU A 45 17.52 5.41 -10.83
N ARG A 46 17.48 5.58 -9.51
CA ARG A 46 16.92 4.58 -8.60
C ARG A 46 15.44 4.36 -8.86
N TRP A 47 14.63 5.43 -8.90
CA TRP A 47 13.20 5.31 -9.21
C TRP A 47 12.96 4.60 -10.54
N PHE A 48 13.70 4.96 -11.58
CA PHE A 48 13.60 4.31 -12.88
C PHE A 48 13.87 2.81 -12.78
N LYS A 49 15.01 2.43 -12.19
CA LYS A 49 15.41 1.01 -12.06
C LYS A 49 14.38 0.21 -11.22
N GLU A 50 13.94 0.75 -10.07
CA GLU A 50 12.96 0.08 -9.21
C GLU A 50 11.61 -0.11 -9.94
N MET A 51 11.12 0.92 -10.64
CA MET A 51 9.87 0.81 -11.39
C MET A 51 9.97 -0.16 -12.57
N VAL A 52 11.10 -0.17 -13.29
CA VAL A 52 11.34 -1.12 -14.37
C VAL A 52 11.41 -2.53 -13.83
N LEU A 53 12.08 -2.77 -12.69
CA LEU A 53 12.13 -4.10 -12.05
C LEU A 53 10.72 -4.58 -11.68
N MET A 54 9.92 -3.75 -11.03
CA MET A 54 8.52 -4.07 -10.69
C MET A 54 7.70 -4.39 -11.95
N ARG A 55 7.79 -3.54 -12.98
CA ARG A 55 7.05 -3.72 -14.23
C ARG A 55 7.41 -5.04 -14.93
N ARG A 56 8.70 -5.32 -15.13
CA ARG A 56 9.17 -6.54 -15.81
C ARG A 56 8.87 -7.80 -15.00
N PHE A 57 9.02 -7.72 -13.68
CA PHE A 57 8.65 -8.83 -12.80
C PHE A 57 7.16 -9.17 -12.92
N GLU A 58 6.29 -8.17 -12.87
CA GLU A 58 4.85 -8.35 -12.96
C GLU A 58 4.36 -8.78 -14.35
N GLU A 59 4.97 -8.26 -15.42
CA GLU A 59 4.72 -8.73 -16.79
C GLU A 59 5.05 -10.22 -16.93
N LYS A 60 6.21 -10.63 -16.40
CA LYS A 60 6.63 -12.03 -16.39
C LYS A 60 5.69 -12.88 -15.52
N THR A 61 5.31 -12.39 -14.34
CA THR A 61 4.34 -13.04 -13.44
C THR A 61 3.01 -13.29 -14.15
N GLY A 62 2.47 -12.30 -14.86
CA GLY A 62 1.25 -12.46 -15.65
C GLY A 62 1.37 -13.51 -16.77
N GLN A 63 2.52 -13.56 -17.47
CA GLN A 63 2.80 -14.60 -18.46
C GLN A 63 2.82 -15.99 -17.84
N LEU A 64 3.55 -16.16 -16.73
CA LEU A 64 3.69 -17.44 -16.03
C LEU A 64 2.34 -17.93 -15.47
N TYR A 65 1.51 -17.03 -14.98
CA TYR A 65 0.14 -17.34 -14.55
C TYR A 65 -0.71 -17.87 -15.71
N THR A 66 -0.67 -17.20 -16.87
CA THR A 66 -1.37 -17.64 -18.07
C THR A 66 -0.87 -19.02 -18.55
N MET A 67 0.42 -19.31 -18.34
CA MET A 67 1.02 -20.62 -18.63
C MET A 67 0.76 -21.67 -17.52
N GLN A 68 -0.05 -21.33 -16.51
CA GLN A 68 -0.39 -22.21 -15.37
C GLN A 68 0.83 -22.74 -14.59
N LYS A 69 1.89 -21.92 -14.47
CA LYS A 69 3.09 -22.31 -13.72
C LYS A 69 2.90 -22.23 -12.21
N PHE A 70 1.92 -21.45 -11.77
CA PHE A 70 1.44 -21.37 -10.39
C PHE A 70 -0.05 -21.08 -10.38
N GLY A 71 -0.72 -21.35 -9.26
CA GLY A 71 -2.17 -21.20 -9.10
C GLY A 71 -2.58 -20.11 -8.11
N GLY A 72 -3.86 -20.11 -7.73
CA GLY A 72 -4.45 -19.15 -6.80
C GLY A 72 -4.88 -17.85 -7.49
N PHE A 73 -5.04 -16.78 -6.70
CA PHE A 73 -5.40 -15.46 -7.20
C PHE A 73 -4.13 -14.62 -7.41
N CYS A 74 -3.94 -14.13 -8.62
CA CYS A 74 -2.78 -13.30 -8.98
C CYS A 74 -3.23 -11.86 -9.26
N HIS A 75 -2.72 -10.92 -8.46
CA HIS A 75 -3.07 -9.50 -8.50
C HIS A 75 -1.84 -8.68 -8.88
N LEU A 76 -1.74 -8.26 -10.14
CA LEU A 76 -0.59 -7.51 -10.63
C LEU A 76 -0.61 -6.05 -10.15
N TYR A 77 0.56 -5.51 -9.83
CA TYR A 77 0.75 -4.13 -9.36
C TYR A 77 0.92 -3.10 -10.51
N ILE A 78 0.94 -3.56 -11.76
CA ILE A 78 1.23 -2.76 -12.97
C ILE A 78 0.39 -1.49 -13.04
N GLY A 79 1.07 -0.35 -13.15
CA GLY A 79 0.52 1.01 -13.20
C GLY A 79 0.60 1.78 -11.87
N GLN A 80 0.98 1.14 -10.77
CA GLN A 80 1.07 1.74 -9.42
C GLN A 80 2.52 1.88 -8.91
N GLU A 81 3.51 1.63 -9.77
CA GLU A 81 4.92 1.49 -9.40
C GLU A 81 5.50 2.74 -8.73
N ALA A 82 5.03 3.93 -9.11
CA ALA A 82 5.52 5.20 -8.54
C ALA A 82 5.28 5.31 -7.03
N ILE A 83 4.22 4.64 -6.50
CA ILE A 83 3.94 4.65 -5.06
C ILE A 83 5.12 4.02 -4.30
N LEU A 84 5.53 2.84 -4.69
CA LEU A 84 6.60 2.12 -4.01
C LEU A 84 7.97 2.74 -4.28
N ALA A 85 8.21 3.23 -5.51
CA ALA A 85 9.47 3.89 -5.85
C ALA A 85 9.65 5.21 -5.06
N GLY A 86 8.61 6.04 -4.94
CA GLY A 86 8.62 7.23 -4.11
C GLY A 86 8.75 6.91 -2.62
N MET A 87 7.99 5.92 -2.15
CA MET A 87 8.00 5.47 -0.77
C MET A 87 9.38 5.04 -0.28
N ILE A 88 10.06 4.15 -1.03
CA ILE A 88 11.33 3.56 -0.56
C ILE A 88 12.46 4.58 -0.42
N THR A 89 12.34 5.73 -1.06
CA THR A 89 13.31 6.81 -0.93
C THR A 89 12.99 7.81 0.19
N ALA A 90 11.77 7.74 0.75
CA ALA A 90 11.28 8.62 1.82
C ALA A 90 11.38 8.00 3.23
N ILE A 91 11.44 6.68 3.33
CA ILE A 91 11.43 5.95 4.60
C ILE A 91 12.83 5.54 5.05
N ARG A 92 12.94 5.15 6.32
CA ARG A 92 14.12 4.50 6.89
C ARG A 92 14.01 2.98 6.74
N THR A 93 15.14 2.30 6.68
CA THR A 93 15.18 0.82 6.65
C THR A 93 14.62 0.16 7.92
N SER A 94 14.52 0.92 9.01
CA SER A 94 13.94 0.49 10.28
C SER A 94 12.41 0.65 10.34
N ASP A 95 11.80 1.42 9.43
CA ASP A 95 10.35 1.59 9.38
C ASP A 95 9.65 0.29 8.98
N ARG A 96 8.39 0.14 9.38
CA ARG A 96 7.60 -1.09 9.22
C ARG A 96 6.64 -0.95 8.05
N ILE A 97 6.45 -2.02 7.29
CA ILE A 97 5.51 -2.05 6.17
C ILE A 97 4.56 -3.22 6.33
N ILE A 98 3.26 -2.94 6.21
CA ILE A 98 2.20 -3.93 6.13
C ILE A 98 1.23 -3.52 5.01
N THR A 99 0.78 -4.48 4.19
CA THR A 99 -0.01 -4.19 3.01
C THR A 99 -1.13 -5.21 2.77
N GLY A 100 -1.93 -4.99 1.76
CA GLY A 100 -2.92 -5.96 1.27
C GLY A 100 -2.31 -6.98 0.31
N TYR A 101 -3.16 -7.75 -0.34
CA TYR A 101 -2.82 -8.91 -1.18
C TYR A 101 -2.18 -8.57 -2.54
N ARG A 102 -2.04 -7.32 -2.93
CA ARG A 102 -1.34 -6.88 -4.17
C ARG A 102 0.09 -6.50 -3.82
N ASP A 103 0.86 -7.48 -3.40
CA ASP A 103 2.10 -7.24 -2.66
C ASP A 103 3.39 -7.76 -3.32
N HIS A 104 3.35 -8.24 -4.57
CA HIS A 104 4.54 -8.75 -5.29
C HIS A 104 5.71 -7.76 -5.32
N CYS A 105 5.40 -6.47 -5.48
CA CYS A 105 6.40 -5.42 -5.65
C CYS A 105 7.00 -4.91 -4.33
N HIS A 106 6.28 -5.05 -3.22
CA HIS A 106 6.74 -4.58 -1.90
C HIS A 106 8.07 -5.23 -1.46
N PRO A 107 8.21 -6.57 -1.49
CA PRO A 107 9.49 -7.19 -1.17
C PRO A 107 10.61 -6.78 -2.15
N LEU A 108 10.30 -6.59 -3.45
CA LEU A 108 11.31 -6.20 -4.44
C LEU A 108 11.96 -4.86 -4.08
N VAL A 109 11.16 -3.81 -3.85
CA VAL A 109 11.68 -2.48 -3.51
C VAL A 109 12.39 -2.43 -2.15
N LEU A 110 12.06 -3.35 -1.24
CA LEU A 110 12.76 -3.54 0.03
C LEU A 110 14.07 -4.32 -0.12
N GLY A 111 14.43 -4.73 -1.33
CA GLY A 111 15.67 -5.43 -1.64
C GLY A 111 15.64 -6.93 -1.36
N VAL A 112 14.46 -7.54 -1.31
CA VAL A 112 14.35 -9.00 -1.38
C VAL A 112 14.75 -9.44 -2.78
N PRO A 113 15.67 -10.38 -2.95
CA PRO A 113 16.09 -10.82 -4.27
C PRO A 113 14.89 -11.33 -5.10
N ALA A 114 14.76 -10.88 -6.34
CA ALA A 114 13.64 -11.24 -7.23
C ALA A 114 13.44 -12.76 -7.35
N LYS A 115 14.52 -13.53 -7.25
CA LYS A 115 14.48 -15.00 -7.27
C LYS A 115 13.69 -15.61 -6.10
N ASN A 116 13.75 -15.01 -4.90
CA ASN A 116 13.01 -15.50 -3.74
C ASN A 116 11.53 -15.09 -3.80
N VAL A 117 11.23 -13.91 -4.34
CA VAL A 117 9.85 -13.47 -4.61
C VAL A 117 9.20 -14.37 -5.68
N MET A 118 9.92 -14.69 -6.76
CA MET A 118 9.45 -15.61 -7.79
C MET A 118 9.27 -17.05 -7.25
N ALA A 119 10.18 -17.49 -6.40
CA ALA A 119 10.10 -18.82 -5.78
C ALA A 119 8.85 -18.95 -4.88
N GLU A 120 8.47 -17.87 -4.18
CA GLU A 120 7.23 -17.84 -3.39
C GLU A 120 5.98 -18.01 -4.26
N LEU A 121 5.91 -17.30 -5.41
CA LEU A 121 4.84 -17.48 -6.39
C LEU A 121 4.70 -18.95 -6.85
N PHE A 122 5.82 -19.64 -7.02
CA PHE A 122 5.86 -21.05 -7.45
C PHE A 122 5.61 -22.04 -6.28
N GLY A 123 5.35 -21.59 -5.06
CA GLY A 123 5.15 -22.44 -3.88
C GLY A 123 6.43 -23.17 -3.45
N LYS A 124 7.61 -22.56 -3.68
CA LYS A 124 8.90 -23.20 -3.39
C LYS A 124 9.41 -22.85 -2.00
N ILE A 125 10.10 -23.82 -1.37
CA ILE A 125 10.67 -23.65 -0.02
C ILE A 125 11.68 -22.50 0.07
N THR A 126 12.27 -22.11 -1.06
CA THR A 126 13.22 -21.01 -1.16
C THR A 126 12.54 -19.63 -1.28
N GLY A 127 11.22 -19.58 -1.27
CA GLY A 127 10.43 -18.35 -1.22
C GLY A 127 10.50 -17.66 0.13
N THR A 128 10.00 -16.43 0.19
CA THR A 128 10.04 -15.57 1.39
C THR A 128 9.23 -16.13 2.55
N SER A 129 8.14 -16.84 2.26
CA SER A 129 7.26 -17.51 3.21
C SER A 129 7.34 -19.03 3.06
N LYS A 130 8.47 -19.55 2.57
CA LYS A 130 8.72 -20.99 2.34
C LYS A 130 7.70 -21.65 1.41
N GLY A 131 7.15 -20.89 0.46
CA GLY A 131 6.13 -21.35 -0.48
C GLY A 131 4.71 -21.44 0.08
N LYS A 132 4.49 -21.02 1.33
CA LYS A 132 3.18 -21.05 2.00
C LYS A 132 2.30 -19.85 1.68
N GLY A 133 2.92 -18.73 1.28
CA GLY A 133 2.25 -17.46 1.01
C GLY A 133 1.69 -17.33 -0.40
N GLY A 134 2.36 -17.91 -1.38
CA GLY A 134 1.99 -17.80 -2.80
C GLY A 134 1.99 -16.36 -3.28
N SER A 135 0.93 -15.95 -3.99
CA SER A 135 0.81 -14.63 -4.64
C SER A 135 0.33 -13.49 -3.73
N MET A 136 -0.04 -13.75 -2.47
CA MET A 136 -0.75 -12.75 -1.64
C MET A 136 -0.16 -12.55 -0.24
N HIS A 137 0.88 -13.29 0.13
CA HIS A 137 1.35 -13.32 1.51
C HIS A 137 2.89 -13.36 1.56
N TYR A 138 3.53 -12.23 1.19
CA TYR A 138 4.98 -12.07 1.27
C TYR A 138 5.36 -11.45 2.61
N PHE A 139 6.25 -12.13 3.34
CA PHE A 139 6.78 -11.66 4.63
C PHE A 139 8.30 -11.66 4.59
N ASP A 140 8.93 -10.62 5.16
CA ASP A 140 10.37 -10.59 5.37
C ASP A 140 10.70 -9.84 6.67
N LYS A 141 11.00 -10.60 7.71
CA LYS A 141 11.33 -10.05 9.04
C LYS A 141 12.59 -9.17 9.01
N GLN A 142 13.57 -9.52 8.17
CA GLN A 142 14.84 -8.77 8.12
C GLN A 142 14.67 -7.39 7.51
N ARG A 143 13.66 -7.24 6.63
CA ARG A 143 13.34 -5.99 5.93
C ARG A 143 12.11 -5.29 6.49
N ASN A 144 11.64 -5.71 7.66
CA ASN A 144 10.46 -5.12 8.30
C ASN A 144 9.19 -5.14 7.44
N LEU A 145 9.05 -6.14 6.57
CA LEU A 145 7.84 -6.41 5.82
C LEU A 145 6.95 -7.39 6.61
N PHE A 146 5.86 -6.85 7.16
CA PHE A 146 4.87 -7.57 7.96
C PHE A 146 3.75 -8.19 7.09
N GLY A 147 4.01 -8.29 5.81
CA GLY A 147 3.30 -9.10 4.85
C GLY A 147 2.14 -8.44 4.13
N GLY A 148 1.69 -9.19 3.14
CA GLY A 148 0.44 -9.00 2.43
C GLY A 148 -0.69 -9.80 3.08
N HIS A 149 -1.88 -9.21 3.11
CA HIS A 149 -3.04 -9.81 3.77
C HIS A 149 -4.19 -10.00 2.79
N GLY A 150 -4.68 -11.24 2.67
CA GLY A 150 -5.79 -11.61 1.79
C GLY A 150 -7.15 -11.11 2.29
N ILE A 151 -7.31 -10.96 3.60
CA ILE A 151 -8.54 -10.40 4.19
C ILE A 151 -8.57 -8.89 3.97
N VAL A 152 -9.57 -8.44 3.23
CA VAL A 152 -9.72 -7.01 2.88
C VAL A 152 -9.89 -6.16 4.13
N GLY A 153 -8.96 -5.24 4.38
CA GLY A 153 -8.95 -4.38 5.55
C GLY A 153 -8.34 -5.00 6.82
N GLY A 154 -8.02 -6.32 6.81
CA GLY A 154 -7.44 -6.98 7.99
C GLY A 154 -6.11 -6.39 8.46
N GLN A 155 -5.31 -5.90 7.53
CA GLN A 155 -4.02 -5.26 7.84
C GLN A 155 -4.14 -3.92 8.58
N ILE A 156 -5.31 -3.26 8.56
CA ILE A 156 -5.48 -1.92 9.16
C ILE A 156 -5.26 -1.96 10.67
N GLY A 157 -5.99 -2.86 11.36
CA GLY A 157 -5.82 -3.05 12.80
C GLY A 157 -4.46 -3.62 13.17
N LEU A 158 -3.92 -4.54 12.33
CA LEU A 158 -2.57 -5.10 12.54
C LEU A 158 -1.48 -4.03 12.42
N GLY A 159 -1.58 -3.13 11.43
CA GLY A 159 -0.64 -2.02 11.26
C GLY A 159 -0.62 -1.08 12.47
N ALA A 160 -1.79 -0.74 13.00
CA ALA A 160 -1.88 0.02 14.25
C ALA A 160 -1.28 -0.75 15.44
N GLY A 161 -1.46 -2.09 15.49
CA GLY A 161 -0.88 -2.94 16.50
C GLY A 161 0.65 -2.98 16.45
N ILE A 162 1.26 -3.01 15.26
CA ILE A 162 2.71 -2.90 15.06
C ILE A 162 3.19 -1.54 15.59
N ALA A 163 2.55 -0.45 15.19
CA ALA A 163 2.88 0.90 15.64
C ALA A 163 2.72 1.05 17.17
N PHE A 164 1.70 0.41 17.75
CA PHE A 164 1.52 0.37 19.20
C PHE A 164 2.69 -0.34 19.90
N ALA A 165 3.14 -1.48 19.35
CA ALA A 165 4.26 -2.22 19.91
C ALA A 165 5.56 -1.42 19.87
N ASP A 166 5.85 -0.73 18.75
CA ASP A 166 7.04 0.13 18.64
C ASP A 166 6.96 1.30 19.63
N LYS A 167 5.81 1.98 19.73
CA LYS A 167 5.60 3.04 20.71
C LYS A 167 5.75 2.56 22.15
N TYR A 168 5.19 1.40 22.49
CA TYR A 168 5.29 0.81 23.83
C TYR A 168 6.73 0.50 24.22
N ARG A 169 7.57 0.11 23.24
CA ARG A 169 9.00 -0.15 23.43
C ARG A 169 9.86 1.11 23.43
N GLY A 170 9.29 2.26 23.10
CA GLY A 170 10.03 3.52 22.97
C GLY A 170 10.88 3.60 21.70
N GLU A 171 10.54 2.83 20.66
CA GLU A 171 11.19 2.86 19.34
C GLU A 171 10.63 3.99 18.47
N ASP A 172 11.45 4.58 17.59
CA ASP A 172 11.09 5.73 16.74
C ASP A 172 10.73 5.32 15.30
N HIS A 173 10.31 4.07 15.13
CA HIS A 173 9.89 3.54 13.83
C HIS A 173 8.52 4.10 13.43
N VAL A 174 8.31 4.24 12.13
CA VAL A 174 7.02 4.57 11.55
C VAL A 174 6.47 3.32 10.85
N THR A 175 5.21 2.99 11.11
CA THR A 175 4.52 1.91 10.40
C THR A 175 3.76 2.47 9.21
N LEU A 176 4.06 1.99 8.01
CA LEU A 176 3.31 2.25 6.79
C LEU A 176 2.26 1.15 6.62
N CYS A 177 1.00 1.49 6.85
CA CYS A 177 -0.13 0.58 6.71
C CYS A 177 -0.84 0.86 5.39
N MET A 178 -0.57 0.05 4.37
CA MET A 178 -1.06 0.23 3.00
C MET A 178 -2.33 -0.56 2.76
N MET A 179 -3.30 0.04 2.06
CA MET A 179 -4.60 -0.56 1.77
C MET A 179 -5.18 -0.01 0.48
N GLY A 180 -6.02 -0.78 -0.20
CA GLY A 180 -6.78 -0.28 -1.36
C GLY A 180 -8.01 0.55 -0.94
N ASP A 181 -8.56 1.29 -1.89
CA ASP A 181 -9.79 2.10 -1.72
C ASP A 181 -10.99 1.27 -1.21
N GLY A 182 -11.11 0.01 -1.63
CA GLY A 182 -12.14 -0.91 -1.12
C GLY A 182 -11.92 -1.30 0.34
N ALA A 183 -10.68 -1.49 0.77
CA ALA A 183 -10.34 -1.79 2.16
C ALA A 183 -10.66 -0.62 3.10
N ALA A 184 -10.53 0.62 2.61
CA ALA A 184 -10.89 1.83 3.35
C ALA A 184 -12.41 1.96 3.64
N ARG A 185 -13.23 1.00 3.18
CA ARG A 185 -14.68 0.93 3.48
C ARG A 185 -15.02 -0.08 4.58
N GLN A 186 -14.03 -0.79 5.10
CA GLN A 186 -14.26 -1.72 6.21
C GLN A 186 -14.43 -0.97 7.54
N GLY A 187 -15.34 -1.45 8.40
CA GLY A 187 -15.59 -0.84 9.71
C GLY A 187 -14.35 -0.75 10.59
N ILE A 188 -13.43 -1.72 10.46
CA ILE A 188 -12.14 -1.74 11.18
C ILE A 188 -11.30 -0.47 10.96
N LEU A 189 -11.44 0.23 9.83
CA LEU A 189 -10.75 1.50 9.60
C LEU A 189 -11.16 2.54 10.65
N HIS A 190 -12.45 2.69 10.90
CA HIS A 190 -13.01 3.66 11.85
C HIS A 190 -12.62 3.35 13.29
N GLU A 191 -12.68 2.08 13.69
CA GLU A 191 -12.23 1.61 15.00
C GLU A 191 -10.74 1.88 15.20
N THR A 192 -9.93 1.56 14.18
CA THR A 192 -8.49 1.75 14.22
C THR A 192 -8.10 3.23 14.23
N PHE A 193 -8.76 4.07 13.45
CA PHE A 193 -8.49 5.52 13.43
C PHE A 193 -8.71 6.14 14.81
N ASN A 194 -9.82 5.79 15.46
CA ASN A 194 -10.11 6.25 16.82
C ASN A 194 -8.99 5.85 17.80
N MET A 195 -8.61 4.58 17.81
CA MET A 195 -7.54 4.08 18.70
C MET A 195 -6.18 4.73 18.38
N ALA A 196 -5.83 4.80 17.09
CA ALA A 196 -4.56 5.35 16.66
C ALA A 196 -4.41 6.83 17.03
N MET A 197 -5.46 7.64 16.87
CA MET A 197 -5.44 9.03 17.28
C MET A 197 -5.45 9.21 18.80
N THR A 198 -6.26 8.42 19.53
CA THR A 198 -6.30 8.46 20.99
C THR A 198 -4.93 8.18 21.60
N TRP A 199 -4.19 7.23 21.03
CA TRP A 199 -2.87 6.86 21.54
C TRP A 199 -1.71 7.50 20.79
N LYS A 200 -1.98 8.37 19.81
CA LYS A 200 -0.95 9.01 18.99
C LYS A 200 0.06 7.99 18.44
N LEU A 201 -0.47 6.95 17.78
CA LEU A 201 0.36 5.86 17.26
C LEU A 201 1.21 6.32 16.07
N PRO A 202 2.46 5.82 15.93
CA PRO A 202 3.36 6.18 14.83
C PRO A 202 3.01 5.40 13.56
N VAL A 203 1.85 5.67 12.94
CA VAL A 203 1.38 4.98 11.73
C VAL A 203 0.94 5.97 10.65
N ILE A 204 1.38 5.71 9.42
CA ILE A 204 0.81 6.31 8.21
C ILE A 204 -0.19 5.31 7.64
N PHE A 205 -1.45 5.71 7.52
CA PHE A 205 -2.44 4.97 6.75
C PHE A 205 -2.38 5.43 5.30
N ILE A 206 -2.07 4.53 4.38
CA ILE A 206 -1.90 4.82 2.96
C ILE A 206 -3.00 4.11 2.19
N ILE A 207 -3.86 4.88 1.53
CA ILE A 207 -4.85 4.35 0.59
C ILE A 207 -4.24 4.37 -0.81
N GLU A 208 -3.95 3.20 -1.37
CA GLU A 208 -3.58 3.03 -2.78
C GLU A 208 -4.86 3.08 -3.62
N ASN A 209 -5.30 4.29 -3.89
CA ASN A 209 -6.59 4.56 -4.54
C ASN A 209 -6.46 4.42 -6.06
N ASN A 210 -6.76 3.23 -6.57
CA ASN A 210 -6.79 2.96 -8.00
C ASN A 210 -8.21 3.04 -8.61
N ASN A 211 -9.14 3.70 -7.92
CA ASN A 211 -10.53 3.94 -8.27
C ASN A 211 -11.46 2.72 -8.28
N TYR A 212 -10.97 1.50 -8.17
CA TYR A 212 -11.81 0.32 -8.33
C TYR A 212 -11.54 -0.77 -7.27
N ALA A 213 -12.51 -0.98 -6.38
CA ALA A 213 -12.59 -2.18 -5.56
C ALA A 213 -13.17 -3.34 -6.39
N MET A 214 -12.34 -4.26 -6.84
CA MET A 214 -12.70 -5.22 -7.91
C MET A 214 -13.21 -4.48 -9.16
N GLY A 215 -14.49 -4.58 -9.47
CA GLY A 215 -15.16 -3.88 -10.56
C GLY A 215 -16.07 -2.73 -10.12
N THR A 216 -16.03 -2.33 -8.85
CA THR A 216 -16.90 -1.26 -8.33
C THR A 216 -16.09 0.00 -8.06
N SER A 217 -16.45 1.10 -8.71
CA SER A 217 -15.74 2.37 -8.58
C SER A 217 -15.99 3.05 -7.24
N VAL A 218 -15.01 3.86 -6.80
CA VAL A 218 -15.14 4.74 -5.62
C VAL A 218 -16.36 5.64 -5.75
N GLU A 219 -16.60 6.21 -6.93
CA GLU A 219 -17.75 7.08 -7.21
C GLU A 219 -19.10 6.42 -6.92
N ARG A 220 -19.22 5.11 -7.15
CA ARG A 220 -20.45 4.36 -6.91
C ARG A 220 -20.65 3.93 -5.46
N THR A 221 -19.61 3.88 -4.66
CA THR A 221 -19.64 3.29 -3.31
C THR A 221 -19.31 4.28 -2.21
N SER A 222 -18.86 5.47 -2.56
CA SER A 222 -18.48 6.48 -1.60
C SER A 222 -19.22 7.79 -1.83
N ASN A 223 -19.85 8.31 -0.78
CA ASN A 223 -20.38 9.67 -0.79
C ASN A 223 -19.24 10.72 -0.77
N VAL A 224 -18.08 10.35 -0.20
CA VAL A 224 -16.88 11.19 -0.16
C VAL A 224 -15.87 10.63 -1.15
N HIS A 225 -15.47 11.42 -2.15
CA HIS A 225 -14.55 10.99 -3.22
C HIS A 225 -13.08 11.31 -2.92
N ASP A 226 -12.84 12.29 -2.05
CA ASP A 226 -11.51 12.56 -1.50
C ASP A 226 -11.33 11.76 -0.21
N LEU A 227 -10.69 10.60 -0.33
CA LEU A 227 -10.54 9.67 0.79
C LEU A 227 -9.57 10.18 1.86
N SER A 228 -8.79 11.22 1.57
CA SER A 228 -7.91 11.85 2.57
C SER A 228 -8.70 12.52 3.71
N THR A 229 -9.98 12.83 3.49
CA THR A 229 -10.86 13.44 4.50
C THR A 229 -11.51 12.45 5.46
N LEU A 230 -11.34 11.13 5.25
CA LEU A 230 -11.89 10.10 6.14
C LEU A 230 -11.36 10.18 7.58
N GLY A 231 -10.21 10.81 7.76
CA GLY A 231 -9.60 11.03 9.07
C GLY A 231 -10.18 12.20 9.87
N GLU A 232 -10.90 13.14 9.23
CA GLU A 232 -11.34 14.40 9.84
C GLU A 232 -12.21 14.21 11.10
N SER A 233 -13.09 13.20 11.10
CA SER A 233 -13.94 12.89 12.26
C SER A 233 -13.15 12.44 13.50
N TYR A 234 -11.86 12.18 13.34
CA TYR A 234 -10.91 11.74 14.39
C TYR A 234 -9.81 12.77 14.65
N ASP A 235 -9.90 13.98 14.08
CA ASP A 235 -8.83 14.99 14.05
C ASP A 235 -7.51 14.46 13.44
N MET A 236 -7.58 13.43 12.60
CA MET A 236 -6.43 12.89 11.89
C MET A 236 -6.17 13.71 10.65
N PRO A 237 -4.97 14.29 10.49
CA PRO A 237 -4.63 15.00 9.26
C PRO A 237 -4.54 14.05 8.08
N GLY A 238 -5.01 14.52 6.93
CA GLY A 238 -4.98 13.76 5.69
C GLY A 238 -4.53 14.60 4.50
N LYS A 239 -4.01 13.92 3.47
CA LYS A 239 -3.57 14.56 2.21
C LYS A 239 -3.86 13.66 1.02
N SER A 240 -4.43 14.25 -0.03
CA SER A 240 -4.54 13.63 -1.35
C SER A 240 -3.23 13.82 -2.12
N VAL A 241 -2.73 12.76 -2.76
CA VAL A 241 -1.40 12.69 -3.39
C VAL A 241 -1.53 12.13 -4.80
N ASN A 242 -0.79 12.67 -5.76
CA ASN A 242 -0.70 12.09 -7.09
C ASN A 242 0.26 10.89 -7.08
N GLY A 243 -0.30 9.68 -7.05
CA GLY A 243 0.43 8.42 -7.03
C GLY A 243 1.03 7.99 -8.37
N MET A 244 0.90 8.81 -9.42
CA MET A 244 1.56 8.61 -10.71
C MET A 244 2.92 9.33 -10.77
N LYS A 245 3.32 10.06 -9.70
CA LYS A 245 4.58 10.81 -9.61
C LYS A 245 5.39 10.39 -8.39
N CYS A 246 6.62 9.93 -8.62
CA CYS A 246 7.52 9.52 -7.53
C CYS A 246 7.83 10.68 -6.58
N GLU A 247 7.98 11.88 -7.10
CA GLU A 247 8.27 13.10 -6.33
C GLU A 247 7.16 13.41 -5.33
N ASP A 248 5.91 13.45 -5.80
CA ASP A 248 4.74 13.77 -4.98
C ASP A 248 4.55 12.74 -3.86
N VAL A 249 4.77 11.46 -4.18
CA VAL A 249 4.70 10.35 -3.21
C VAL A 249 5.83 10.47 -2.17
N HIS A 250 7.07 10.69 -2.63
CA HIS A 250 8.21 10.86 -1.73
C HIS A 250 7.97 12.01 -0.74
N GLU A 251 7.62 13.20 -1.25
CA GLU A 251 7.40 14.39 -0.42
C GLU A 251 6.27 14.17 0.59
N ALA A 252 5.17 13.54 0.17
CA ALA A 252 4.04 13.27 1.06
C ALA A 252 4.38 12.28 2.17
N ILE A 253 5.09 11.20 1.84
CA ILE A 253 5.49 10.20 2.83
C ILE A 253 6.56 10.75 3.78
N ALA A 254 7.56 11.51 3.27
CA ALA A 254 8.57 12.15 4.09
C ALA A 254 7.93 13.12 5.09
N MET A 255 7.03 13.99 4.63
CA MET A 255 6.27 14.93 5.47
C MET A 255 5.45 14.19 6.54
N ALA A 256 4.75 13.10 6.19
CA ALA A 256 3.99 12.32 7.14
C ALA A 256 4.89 11.62 8.17
N CYS A 257 6.05 11.11 7.75
CA CYS A 257 7.07 10.56 8.65
C CYS A 257 7.59 11.60 9.64
N GLU A 258 7.88 12.83 9.20
CA GLU A 258 8.31 13.94 10.06
C GLU A 258 7.24 14.30 11.08
N HIS A 259 5.99 14.43 10.63
CA HIS A 259 4.83 14.68 11.49
C HIS A 259 4.73 13.65 12.62
N ILE A 260 4.84 12.37 12.28
CA ILE A 260 4.73 11.26 13.22
C ILE A 260 5.90 11.24 14.20
N ARG A 261 7.14 11.40 13.70
CA ARG A 261 8.35 11.43 14.54
C ARG A 261 8.38 12.63 15.48
N ALA A 262 7.68 13.71 15.15
CA ALA A 262 7.45 14.84 16.04
C ALA A 262 6.41 14.52 17.15
N GLY A 263 5.83 13.32 17.19
CA GLY A 263 4.88 12.88 18.21
C GLY A 263 3.43 13.34 17.97
N ASN A 264 3.11 13.86 16.78
CA ASN A 264 1.78 14.41 16.47
C ASN A 264 0.70 13.34 16.24
N GLY A 265 1.09 12.06 16.15
CA GLY A 265 0.17 10.95 15.93
C GLY A 265 0.08 10.52 14.46
N PRO A 266 -0.91 9.70 14.09
CA PRO A 266 -1.03 9.12 12.76
C PRO A 266 -1.34 10.15 11.68
N TYR A 267 -1.11 9.74 10.42
CA TYR A 267 -1.41 10.53 9.23
C TYR A 267 -2.12 9.67 8.17
N LEU A 268 -3.03 10.25 7.40
CA LEU A 268 -3.74 9.58 6.31
C LEU A 268 -3.28 10.13 4.95
N LEU A 269 -2.88 9.23 4.04
CA LEU A 269 -2.57 9.58 2.65
C LEU A 269 -3.53 8.87 1.70
N ASP A 270 -4.27 9.63 0.87
CA ASP A 270 -5.03 9.12 -0.27
C ASP A 270 -4.17 9.26 -1.53
N ILE A 271 -3.45 8.19 -1.90
CA ILE A 271 -2.53 8.19 -3.04
C ILE A 271 -3.27 7.72 -4.28
N LYS A 272 -3.65 8.67 -5.14
CA LYS A 272 -4.39 8.44 -6.37
C LYS A 272 -3.50 7.85 -7.45
N THR A 273 -3.83 6.66 -7.88
CA THR A 273 -3.09 5.88 -8.87
C THR A 273 -4.04 5.15 -9.82
N TYR A 274 -3.51 4.30 -10.68
CA TYR A 274 -4.34 3.49 -11.58
C TYR A 274 -3.68 2.14 -11.91
N ARG A 275 -4.44 1.04 -11.82
CA ARG A 275 -3.95 -0.26 -12.27
C ARG A 275 -4.27 -0.48 -13.75
N TYR A 276 -3.27 -0.85 -14.57
CA TYR A 276 -3.48 -1.08 -16.01
C TYR A 276 -4.09 -2.44 -16.33
N LYS A 277 -3.96 -3.39 -15.43
CA LYS A 277 -4.55 -4.73 -15.55
C LYS A 277 -5.87 -4.83 -14.76
N GLY A 278 -6.62 -5.90 -14.95
CA GLY A 278 -7.80 -6.18 -14.15
C GLY A 278 -7.53 -6.29 -12.66
N HIS A 279 -8.56 -6.50 -11.88
CA HIS A 279 -8.43 -6.71 -10.44
C HIS A 279 -7.47 -7.88 -10.13
N SER A 280 -7.70 -9.00 -10.82
CA SER A 280 -6.81 -10.16 -10.86
C SER A 280 -6.62 -10.61 -12.30
N MET A 281 -5.75 -11.59 -12.52
CA MET A 281 -5.52 -12.15 -13.86
C MET A 281 -6.74 -12.80 -14.49
N SER A 282 -7.72 -13.21 -13.70
CA SER A 282 -9.00 -13.77 -14.18
C SER A 282 -10.08 -12.72 -14.44
N ASP A 283 -9.82 -11.44 -14.16
CA ASP A 283 -10.79 -10.36 -14.32
C ASP A 283 -10.92 -9.91 -15.79
N PRO A 284 -12.10 -10.02 -16.42
CA PRO A 284 -12.32 -9.64 -17.82
C PRO A 284 -12.44 -8.11 -18.04
N GLN A 285 -12.37 -7.28 -17.02
CA GLN A 285 -12.35 -5.81 -17.05
C GLN A 285 -13.57 -5.15 -17.72
N LYS A 286 -14.76 -5.74 -17.62
CA LYS A 286 -15.99 -5.24 -18.27
C LYS A 286 -16.57 -3.95 -17.65
N TYR A 287 -16.04 -3.50 -16.52
CA TYR A 287 -16.53 -2.35 -15.74
C TYR A 287 -15.87 -1.01 -16.10
N ARG A 288 -14.88 -1.02 -17.00
CA ARG A 288 -14.15 0.18 -17.45
C ARG A 288 -13.88 0.12 -18.95
N THR A 289 -13.67 1.27 -19.59
CA THR A 289 -13.43 1.33 -21.02
C THR A 289 -11.94 1.19 -21.35
N LYS A 290 -11.62 0.84 -22.59
CA LYS A 290 -10.24 0.82 -23.07
C LYS A 290 -9.64 2.22 -23.12
N GLU A 291 -10.46 3.20 -23.50
CA GLU A 291 -10.08 4.61 -23.62
C GLU A 291 -9.65 5.17 -22.25
N GLU A 292 -10.35 4.79 -21.16
CA GLU A 292 -9.97 5.15 -19.80
C GLU A 292 -8.58 4.60 -19.45
N VAL A 293 -8.34 3.32 -19.70
CA VAL A 293 -7.03 2.69 -19.43
C VAL A 293 -5.91 3.33 -20.26
N GLU A 294 -6.15 3.57 -21.55
CA GLU A 294 -5.15 4.21 -22.43
C GLU A 294 -4.91 5.68 -22.03
N GLY A 295 -5.92 6.37 -21.49
CA GLY A 295 -5.77 7.71 -20.92
C GLY A 295 -4.75 7.75 -19.77
N TYR A 296 -4.84 6.78 -18.85
CA TYR A 296 -3.88 6.67 -17.74
C TYR A 296 -2.49 6.20 -18.19
N LYS A 297 -2.39 5.32 -19.18
CA LYS A 297 -1.08 4.89 -19.73
C LYS A 297 -0.30 6.03 -20.37
N LYS A 298 -0.96 7.08 -20.87
CA LYS A 298 -0.27 8.28 -21.36
C LYS A 298 0.46 9.06 -20.26
N GLN A 299 0.15 8.78 -19.01
CA GLN A 299 0.78 9.35 -17.82
C GLN A 299 1.62 8.29 -17.08
N ASP A 300 2.19 7.32 -17.82
CA ASP A 300 2.98 6.22 -17.22
C ASP A 300 4.15 6.78 -16.41
N PRO A 301 4.27 6.43 -15.11
CA PRO A 301 5.29 6.98 -14.23
C PRO A 301 6.72 6.61 -14.66
N ILE A 302 6.92 5.48 -15.33
CA ILE A 302 8.24 5.08 -15.85
C ILE A 302 8.65 6.03 -16.96
N GLU A 303 7.73 6.34 -17.89
CA GLU A 303 8.00 7.26 -18.99
C GLU A 303 8.18 8.72 -18.52
N GLU A 304 7.51 9.12 -17.45
CA GLU A 304 7.71 10.46 -16.87
C GLU A 304 9.12 10.60 -16.27
N VAL A 305 9.55 9.62 -15.47
CA VAL A 305 10.89 9.62 -14.89
C VAL A 305 11.96 9.49 -15.98
N ARG A 306 11.77 8.64 -16.99
CA ARG A 306 12.63 8.50 -18.16
C ARG A 306 12.80 9.82 -18.89
N THR A 307 11.70 10.50 -19.22
CA THR A 307 11.70 11.79 -19.90
C THR A 307 12.48 12.84 -19.10
N THR A 308 12.31 12.88 -17.78
CA THR A 308 13.02 13.80 -16.91
C THR A 308 14.53 13.53 -16.90
N ILE A 309 14.95 12.25 -16.81
CA ILE A 309 16.37 11.85 -16.82
C ILE A 309 17.03 12.30 -18.13
N LEU A 310 16.38 12.07 -19.28
CA LEU A 310 16.89 12.44 -20.59
C LEU A 310 16.93 13.97 -20.78
N ALA A 311 15.87 14.68 -20.39
CA ALA A 311 15.80 16.14 -20.50
C ALA A 311 16.89 16.82 -19.67
N LYS A 312 17.20 16.29 -18.49
CA LYS A 312 18.28 16.76 -17.63
C LYS A 312 19.67 16.24 -18.04
N LYS A 313 19.76 15.41 -19.07
CA LYS A 313 21.00 14.77 -19.55
C LYS A 313 21.75 14.01 -18.46
N TRP A 314 21.03 13.38 -17.56
CA TRP A 314 21.61 12.57 -16.47
C TRP A 314 22.01 11.18 -16.94
N ALA A 315 21.37 10.66 -17.97
CA ALA A 315 21.73 9.43 -18.67
C ALA A 315 21.34 9.55 -20.15
N THR A 316 21.86 8.66 -20.98
CA THR A 316 21.46 8.52 -22.38
C THR A 316 20.36 7.49 -22.53
N GLU A 317 19.72 7.45 -23.67
CA GLU A 317 18.76 6.40 -24.03
C GLU A 317 19.39 4.99 -23.90
N ALA A 318 20.61 4.82 -24.40
CA ALA A 318 21.35 3.55 -24.31
C ALA A 318 21.63 3.13 -22.85
N ASP A 319 21.87 4.09 -21.94
CA ASP A 319 22.06 3.77 -20.51
C ASP A 319 20.75 3.25 -19.89
N LEU A 320 19.60 3.82 -20.25
CA LEU A 320 18.30 3.39 -19.74
C LEU A 320 17.87 2.03 -20.33
N GLU A 321 18.16 1.79 -21.61
CA GLU A 321 17.97 0.48 -22.25
C GLU A 321 18.83 -0.59 -21.59
N MET A 322 20.07 -0.26 -21.23
CA MET A 322 20.96 -1.18 -20.52
C MET A 322 20.39 -1.58 -19.15
N ILE A 323 19.80 -0.61 -18.40
CA ILE A 323 19.12 -0.91 -17.11
C ILE A 323 17.94 -1.87 -17.35
N ASP A 324 17.12 -1.64 -18.37
CA ASP A 324 15.97 -2.50 -18.69
C ASP A 324 16.44 -3.93 -19.07
N ASP A 325 17.51 -4.05 -19.82
CA ASP A 325 18.06 -5.35 -20.22
C ASP A 325 18.71 -6.11 -19.04
N GLU A 326 19.34 -5.40 -18.11
CA GLU A 326 19.83 -6.02 -16.86
C GLU A 326 18.67 -6.55 -16.03
N VAL A 327 17.60 -5.77 -15.88
CA VAL A 327 16.39 -6.16 -15.16
C VAL A 327 15.73 -7.38 -15.82
N LYS A 328 15.61 -7.41 -17.14
CA LYS A 328 15.09 -8.59 -17.86
C LYS A 328 15.88 -9.85 -17.56
N LYS A 329 17.22 -9.77 -17.58
CA LYS A 329 18.10 -10.88 -17.23
C LYS A 329 17.91 -11.34 -15.78
N GLU A 330 17.75 -10.39 -14.84
CA GLU A 330 17.48 -10.69 -13.44
C GLU A 330 16.15 -11.44 -13.27
N VAL A 331 15.09 -10.99 -13.93
CA VAL A 331 13.77 -11.63 -13.89
C VAL A 331 13.81 -13.04 -14.52
N GLU A 332 14.49 -13.21 -15.66
CA GLU A 332 14.66 -14.53 -16.29
C GLU A 332 15.45 -15.50 -15.37
N ALA A 333 16.51 -15.01 -14.73
CA ALA A 333 17.25 -15.79 -13.76
C ALA A 333 16.40 -16.16 -12.53
N ALA A 334 15.52 -15.26 -12.09
CA ALA A 334 14.58 -15.52 -11.00
C ALA A 334 13.58 -16.63 -11.36
N VAL A 335 13.05 -16.62 -12.59
CA VAL A 335 12.17 -17.68 -13.09
C VAL A 335 12.87 -19.03 -13.09
N LYS A 336 14.10 -19.08 -13.63
CA LYS A 336 14.89 -20.31 -13.65
C LYS A 336 15.14 -20.83 -12.24
N PHE A 337 15.57 -19.97 -11.30
CA PHE A 337 15.77 -20.33 -9.90
C PHE A 337 14.50 -20.91 -9.28
N ALA A 338 13.34 -20.27 -9.49
CA ALA A 338 12.06 -20.74 -8.96
C ALA A 338 11.68 -22.12 -9.53
N GLN A 339 11.91 -22.36 -10.83
CA GLN A 339 11.66 -23.66 -11.46
C GLN A 339 12.55 -24.77 -10.90
N ASP A 340 13.82 -24.47 -10.68
CA ASP A 340 14.82 -25.44 -10.20
C ASP A 340 14.73 -25.68 -8.67
N SER A 341 14.07 -24.78 -7.94
CA SER A 341 13.92 -24.88 -6.47
C SER A 341 12.96 -26.00 -6.06
N PRO A 342 13.22 -26.68 -4.91
CA PRO A 342 12.36 -27.74 -4.42
C PRO A 342 11.02 -27.18 -3.89
N MET A 343 9.98 -28.01 -3.92
CA MET A 343 8.71 -27.72 -3.27
C MET A 343 8.87 -27.77 -1.75
N ALA A 344 7.96 -27.11 -1.03
CA ALA A 344 7.84 -27.30 0.41
C ALA A 344 7.49 -28.77 0.72
N THR A 345 8.07 -29.31 1.79
CA THR A 345 7.80 -30.70 2.23
C THR A 345 6.49 -30.76 3.03
N GLU A 346 5.96 -31.95 3.22
CA GLU A 346 4.77 -32.16 4.04
C GLU A 346 5.00 -31.73 5.50
N GLU A 347 6.22 -31.87 6.01
CA GLU A 347 6.61 -31.43 7.36
C GLU A 347 6.48 -29.90 7.52
N GLU A 348 6.76 -29.12 6.48
CA GLU A 348 6.64 -27.66 6.50
C GLU A 348 5.18 -27.18 6.71
N LEU A 349 4.19 -28.04 6.47
CA LEU A 349 2.78 -27.73 6.72
C LEU A 349 2.51 -27.39 8.19
N TYR A 350 3.21 -28.03 9.11
CA TYR A 350 3.06 -27.89 10.55
C TYR A 350 4.09 -26.95 11.19
N MET A 351 5.05 -26.46 10.39
CA MET A 351 6.07 -25.52 10.87
C MET A 351 5.59 -24.09 10.81
N ASP A 352 6.15 -23.23 11.67
CA ASP A 352 5.89 -21.80 11.73
C ASP A 352 4.41 -21.41 12.07
N VAL A 353 3.63 -22.31 12.64
CA VAL A 353 2.26 -22.03 13.09
C VAL A 353 2.29 -21.27 14.42
N TYR A 354 3.12 -21.73 15.36
CA TYR A 354 3.36 -21.09 16.66
C TYR A 354 4.85 -20.95 16.92
N THR A 355 5.21 -19.98 17.76
CA THR A 355 6.60 -19.76 18.18
C THR A 355 7.12 -20.92 19.02
N GLN A 356 6.24 -21.58 19.78
CA GLN A 356 6.54 -22.72 20.63
C GLN A 356 6.30 -24.02 19.89
N LYS A 357 7.24 -24.97 20.03
CA LYS A 357 7.08 -26.32 19.45
C LYS A 357 5.99 -27.13 20.16
N ASP A 358 5.84 -26.92 21.47
CA ASP A 358 4.83 -27.57 22.29
C ASP A 358 3.73 -26.57 22.65
N TYR A 359 2.62 -26.63 21.95
CA TYR A 359 1.48 -25.79 22.27
C TYR A 359 0.80 -26.32 23.55
N PRO A 360 0.63 -25.48 24.60
CA PRO A 360 0.26 -25.98 25.92
C PRO A 360 -1.16 -26.59 26.03
N PHE A 361 -1.97 -26.46 24.95
CA PHE A 361 -3.35 -26.97 24.93
C PHE A 361 -3.53 -28.30 24.17
N GLU A 362 -2.47 -28.83 23.55
CA GLU A 362 -2.47 -30.11 22.83
C GLU A 362 -1.54 -31.13 23.53
N LYS A 363 -1.73 -31.35 24.83
CA LYS A 363 -1.17 -32.53 25.48
C LYS A 363 -2.30 -33.52 25.62
N ASP A 364 -2.30 -34.51 24.71
CA ASP A 364 -2.96 -35.78 24.93
C ASP A 364 -2.29 -36.58 26.07
#